data_6b504f0db686cd016ed9d3c0bbcae453
#
_entry.id   6b504f0db686cd016ed9d3c0bbcae453
#
_cell.length_a   1.000
_cell.length_b   1.000
_cell.length_c   1.000
_cell.angle_alpha   90.00
_cell.angle_beta   90.00
_cell.angle_gamma   90.00
#
_symmetry.space_group_name_H-M   'P 1'
#
loop_
_entity.id
_entity.type
_entity.pdbx_description
1 polymer ?
#
loop_
_entity_poly.entity_id
_entity_poly.type
_entity_poly.pdbx_seq_one_letter_code
_entity_poly.pdbx_strand_id
1 'polypeptide(L)'
;MIQIPVDHIEVPRVTDSKSLVDIQMAVGVSKAYFKDDVDSFILCSSDSDFWGLISSLPEARFLVMYEYSKCGKAIKEALDSRGIFHCAMDDFYMENAGDLQKIVLKKVLEKYLPNVVGENGWELTRQIYSDAYITAGEKEMRRFYEKYIKTLRLKIGDDGRFYVAMNDWE
;
A
#
# COMPACT_ATOMS: atom_id res chain seq x y z
N MET A 1 -25.79 1.91 -2.87
CA MET A 1 -24.81 2.51 -1.93
C MET A 1 -24.46 1.41 -0.94
N ILE A 2 -23.21 0.98 -0.89
CA ILE A 2 -22.76 -0.03 0.08
C ILE A 2 -22.60 0.68 1.41
N GLN A 3 -23.37 0.28 2.42
CA GLN A 3 -23.16 0.77 3.80
C GLN A 3 -22.06 -0.07 4.44
N ILE A 4 -20.92 0.55 4.65
CA ILE A 4 -19.83 -0.06 5.41
C ILE A 4 -20.12 0.24 6.89
N PRO A 5 -20.22 -0.78 7.77
CA PRO A 5 -20.37 -0.55 9.20
C PRO A 5 -19.15 0.24 9.73
N VAL A 6 -19.41 1.28 10.52
CA VAL A 6 -18.39 2.11 11.12
C VAL A 6 -18.59 2.10 12.62
N ASP A 7 -17.57 1.68 13.35
CA ASP A 7 -17.52 1.75 14.82
C ASP A 7 -16.86 3.06 15.26
N HIS A 8 -17.58 3.88 16.00
CA HIS A 8 -17.04 5.09 16.61
C HIS A 8 -16.55 4.78 18.02
N ILE A 9 -15.25 4.93 18.25
CA ILE A 9 -14.64 4.72 19.56
C ILE A 9 -14.24 6.09 20.12
N GLU A 10 -14.95 6.54 21.14
CA GLU A 10 -14.57 7.74 21.88
C GLU A 10 -13.45 7.41 22.86
N VAL A 11 -12.36 8.16 22.79
CA VAL A 11 -11.22 8.01 23.68
C VAL A 11 -11.20 9.17 24.66
N PRO A 12 -11.60 8.95 25.95
CA PRO A 12 -11.63 10.01 26.93
C PRO A 12 -10.21 10.51 27.23
N ARG A 13 -10.05 11.82 27.31
CA ARG A 13 -8.79 12.44 27.75
C ARG A 13 -8.71 12.47 29.26
N VAL A 14 -7.57 12.05 29.79
CA VAL A 14 -7.27 12.20 31.23
C VAL A 14 -6.69 13.58 31.50
N THR A 15 -5.96 14.15 30.54
CA THR A 15 -5.42 15.51 30.60
C THR A 15 -5.55 16.16 29.23
N ASP A 16 -5.72 17.48 29.18
CA ASP A 16 -5.90 18.22 27.88
C ASP A 16 -4.71 18.12 26.94
N SER A 17 -3.52 17.83 27.46
CA SER A 17 -2.26 17.82 26.72
C SER A 17 -1.91 16.48 26.07
N LYS A 18 -2.61 15.37 26.39
CA LYS A 18 -2.29 14.04 25.86
C LYS A 18 -3.50 13.39 25.20
N SER A 19 -3.33 13.02 23.95
CA SER A 19 -4.24 12.10 23.25
C SER A 19 -3.88 10.66 23.59
N LEU A 20 -4.89 9.83 23.84
CA LEU A 20 -4.74 8.39 24.03
C LEU A 20 -5.20 7.61 22.79
N VAL A 21 -5.52 8.32 21.69
CA VAL A 21 -6.04 7.72 20.47
C VAL A 21 -5.06 6.69 19.90
N ASP A 22 -3.77 7.01 19.86
CA ASP A 22 -2.75 6.14 19.29
C ASP A 22 -2.61 4.83 20.09
N ILE A 23 -2.65 4.95 21.43
CA ILE A 23 -2.63 3.79 22.31
C ILE A 23 -3.89 2.95 22.11
N GLN A 24 -5.06 3.59 22.05
CA GLN A 24 -6.32 2.89 21.85
C GLN A 24 -6.36 2.18 20.49
N MET A 25 -5.86 2.82 19.46
CA MET A 25 -5.75 2.24 18.11
C MET A 25 -4.80 1.04 18.12
N ALA A 26 -3.61 1.16 18.73
CA ALA A 26 -2.65 0.06 18.85
C ALA A 26 -3.23 -1.14 19.60
N VAL A 27 -3.94 -0.89 20.70
CA VAL A 27 -4.64 -1.94 21.47
C VAL A 27 -5.75 -2.58 20.63
N GLY A 28 -6.53 -1.78 19.90
CA GLY A 28 -7.60 -2.26 19.03
C GLY A 28 -7.10 -3.19 17.92
N VAL A 29 -6.03 -2.78 17.21
CA VAL A 29 -5.39 -3.61 16.17
C VAL A 29 -4.82 -4.89 16.78
N SER A 30 -4.11 -4.80 17.90
CA SER A 30 -3.54 -5.99 18.58
C SER A 30 -4.64 -6.96 19.01
N LYS A 31 -5.76 -6.45 19.53
CA LYS A 31 -6.90 -7.28 19.89
C LYS A 31 -7.50 -7.98 18.66
N ALA A 32 -7.73 -7.24 17.58
CA ALA A 32 -8.27 -7.80 16.35
C ALA A 32 -7.34 -8.88 15.79
N TYR A 33 -6.03 -8.67 15.82
CA TYR A 33 -5.05 -9.63 15.34
C TYR A 33 -5.02 -10.91 16.20
N PHE A 34 -4.88 -10.80 17.53
CA PHE A 34 -4.68 -11.97 18.39
C PHE A 34 -5.96 -12.67 18.83
N LYS A 35 -7.10 -11.99 18.82
CA LYS A 35 -8.34 -12.54 19.33
C LYS A 35 -9.37 -12.83 18.25
N ASP A 36 -9.40 -11.99 17.22
CA ASP A 36 -10.45 -12.01 16.19
C ASP A 36 -9.93 -12.53 14.84
N ASP A 37 -8.67 -13.05 14.81
CA ASP A 37 -7.98 -13.61 13.64
C ASP A 37 -7.93 -12.67 12.42
N VAL A 38 -7.92 -11.37 12.65
CA VAL A 38 -7.77 -10.37 11.58
C VAL A 38 -6.30 -10.20 11.25
N ASP A 39 -5.89 -10.52 10.02
CA ASP A 39 -4.50 -10.48 9.58
C ASP A 39 -4.14 -9.31 8.64
N SER A 40 -5.12 -8.51 8.25
CA SER A 40 -4.96 -7.44 7.27
C SER A 40 -5.58 -6.15 7.77
N PHE A 41 -4.81 -5.07 7.74
CA PHE A 41 -5.19 -3.78 8.30
C PHE A 41 -4.94 -2.64 7.32
N ILE A 42 -5.87 -1.70 7.26
CA ILE A 42 -5.66 -0.40 6.61
C ILE A 42 -5.51 0.63 7.72
N LEU A 43 -4.32 1.21 7.84
CA LEU A 43 -4.02 2.25 8.81
C LEU A 43 -4.02 3.62 8.11
N CYS A 44 -5.00 4.46 8.43
CA CYS A 44 -5.12 5.81 7.90
C CYS A 44 -4.53 6.82 8.90
N SER A 45 -3.22 7.01 8.85
CA SER A 45 -2.50 7.97 9.72
C SER A 45 -1.20 8.43 9.09
N SER A 46 -0.84 9.70 9.35
CA SER A 46 0.46 10.28 8.98
C SER A 46 1.47 10.28 10.13
N ASP A 47 1.08 9.75 11.30
CA ASP A 47 1.91 9.74 12.49
C ASP A 47 2.93 8.60 12.44
N SER A 48 4.20 8.94 12.65
CA SER A 48 5.30 7.98 12.68
C SER A 48 5.27 7.05 13.90
N ASP A 49 4.54 7.40 14.96
CA ASP A 49 4.47 6.62 16.20
C ASP A 49 3.79 5.25 15.97
N PHE A 50 2.97 5.13 14.92
CA PHE A 50 2.41 3.84 14.51
C PHE A 50 3.43 2.84 13.94
N TRP A 51 4.68 3.29 13.69
CA TRP A 51 5.74 2.35 13.33
C TRP A 51 5.97 1.27 14.38
N GLY A 52 5.83 1.64 15.67
CA GLY A 52 5.90 0.69 16.77
C GLY A 52 4.87 -0.45 16.67
N LEU A 53 3.63 -0.12 16.34
CA LEU A 53 2.56 -1.10 16.10
C LEU A 53 2.88 -2.00 14.91
N ILE A 54 3.19 -1.40 13.77
CA ILE A 54 3.47 -2.13 12.52
C ILE A 54 4.65 -3.09 12.70
N SER A 55 5.72 -2.63 13.35
CA SER A 55 6.92 -3.44 13.57
C SER A 55 6.72 -4.58 14.58
N SER A 56 5.74 -4.46 15.47
CA SER A 56 5.40 -5.47 16.47
C SER A 56 4.54 -6.62 15.95
N LEU A 57 3.97 -6.47 14.75
CA LEU A 57 3.10 -7.47 14.12
C LEU A 57 3.66 -7.84 12.72
N PRO A 58 4.83 -8.51 12.65
CA PRO A 58 5.54 -8.74 11.40
C PRO A 58 4.79 -9.66 10.41
N GLU A 59 3.90 -10.51 10.91
CA GLU A 59 3.08 -11.42 10.09
C GLU A 59 1.77 -10.78 9.62
N ALA A 60 1.39 -9.62 10.18
CA ALA A 60 0.21 -8.91 9.75
C ALA A 60 0.49 -8.10 8.48
N ARG A 61 -0.50 -8.00 7.62
CA ARG A 61 -0.45 -7.22 6.39
C ARG A 61 -0.98 -5.81 6.64
N PHE A 62 -0.17 -4.82 6.32
CA PHE A 62 -0.55 -3.43 6.48
C PHE A 62 -0.60 -2.70 5.12
N LEU A 63 -1.65 -1.90 4.93
CA LEU A 63 -1.67 -0.79 4.00
C LEU A 63 -1.69 0.51 4.83
N VAL A 64 -0.67 1.34 4.68
CA VAL A 64 -0.61 2.64 5.37
C VAL A 64 -1.05 3.74 4.42
N MET A 65 -2.12 4.44 4.78
CA MET A 65 -2.63 5.58 4.05
C MET A 65 -2.37 6.87 4.85
N TYR A 66 -1.73 7.84 4.23
CA TYR A 66 -1.30 9.07 4.90
C TYR A 66 -1.66 10.32 4.09
N GLU A 67 -1.68 11.47 4.74
CA GLU A 67 -1.74 12.76 4.06
C GLU A 67 -0.34 13.13 3.56
N TYR A 68 -0.22 13.43 2.27
CA TYR A 68 1.09 13.62 1.59
C TYR A 68 1.96 14.67 2.28
N SER A 69 1.35 15.79 2.70
CA SER A 69 2.04 16.93 3.33
C SER A 69 2.50 16.65 4.77
N LYS A 70 1.90 15.66 5.46
CA LYS A 70 2.17 15.38 6.87
C LYS A 70 3.06 14.16 7.09
N CYS A 71 3.18 13.27 6.11
CA CYS A 71 3.99 12.07 6.24
C CYS A 71 5.47 12.34 5.98
N GLY A 72 6.29 12.17 7.00
CA GLY A 72 7.73 12.38 6.93
C GLY A 72 8.44 11.39 6.01
N LYS A 73 9.61 11.79 5.48
CA LYS A 73 10.43 10.96 4.58
C LYS A 73 10.90 9.67 5.27
N ALA A 74 11.33 9.79 6.52
CA ALA A 74 11.89 8.66 7.28
C ALA A 74 10.90 7.49 7.46
N ILE A 75 9.61 7.77 7.70
CA ILE A 75 8.61 6.70 7.82
C ILE A 75 8.32 6.06 6.47
N LYS A 76 8.30 6.83 5.37
CA LYS A 76 8.14 6.28 4.01
C LYS A 76 9.29 5.32 3.66
N GLU A 77 10.52 5.73 3.93
CA GLU A 77 11.70 4.88 3.73
C GLU A 77 11.67 3.61 4.60
N ALA A 78 11.18 3.70 5.84
CA ALA A 78 11.01 2.56 6.72
C ALA A 78 9.94 1.58 6.20
N LEU A 79 8.81 2.08 5.69
CA LEU A 79 7.77 1.28 5.07
C LEU A 79 8.29 0.58 3.81
N ASP A 80 8.97 1.32 2.93
CA ASP A 80 9.57 0.78 1.70
C ASP A 80 10.60 -0.31 2.01
N SER A 81 11.47 -0.10 3.01
CA SER A 81 12.53 -1.05 3.39
C SER A 81 11.98 -2.40 3.88
N ARG A 82 10.78 -2.41 4.45
CA ARG A 82 10.09 -3.63 4.88
C ARG A 82 9.06 -4.15 3.87
N GLY A 83 8.92 -3.51 2.72
CA GLY A 83 7.96 -3.89 1.70
C GLY A 83 6.50 -3.70 2.12
N ILE A 84 6.23 -2.76 3.05
CA ILE A 84 4.87 -2.45 3.50
C ILE A 84 4.24 -1.49 2.51
N PHE A 85 3.04 -1.84 2.03
CA PHE A 85 2.31 -0.98 1.11
C PHE A 85 1.89 0.33 1.78
N HIS A 86 2.11 1.42 1.08
CA HIS A 86 1.65 2.73 1.55
C HIS A 86 1.30 3.66 0.38
N CYS A 87 0.35 4.56 0.60
CA CYS A 87 -0.08 5.54 -0.41
C CYS A 87 -0.58 6.81 0.25
N ALA A 88 -0.57 7.91 -0.49
CA ALA A 88 -1.19 9.14 -0.03
C ALA A 88 -2.72 9.05 -0.17
N MET A 89 -3.46 9.50 0.86
CA MET A 89 -4.93 9.62 0.76
C MET A 89 -5.33 10.66 -0.29
N ASP A 90 -4.47 11.64 -0.53
CA ASP A 90 -4.65 12.68 -1.55
C ASP A 90 -4.85 12.08 -2.96
N ASP A 91 -4.22 10.92 -3.23
CA ASP A 91 -4.35 10.22 -4.50
C ASP A 91 -5.78 9.67 -4.75
N PHE A 92 -6.65 9.65 -3.73
CA PHE A 92 -8.02 9.12 -3.80
C PHE A 92 -9.10 10.19 -3.89
N TYR A 93 -8.78 11.46 -3.74
CA TYR A 93 -9.74 12.55 -3.88
C TYR A 93 -10.18 12.79 -5.34
N MET A 94 -9.59 12.11 -6.29
CA MET A 94 -9.95 12.16 -7.70
C MET A 94 -10.96 11.05 -8.07
N GLU A 95 -12.20 11.31 -7.82
CA GLU A 95 -13.48 10.84 -8.40
C GLU A 95 -13.74 9.37 -8.77
N ASN A 96 -12.82 8.40 -8.68
CA ASN A 96 -13.11 7.02 -9.12
C ASN A 96 -12.59 5.94 -8.17
N ALA A 97 -13.52 5.12 -7.66
CA ALA A 97 -13.22 3.94 -6.83
C ALA A 97 -12.33 2.86 -7.52
N GLY A 98 -12.07 2.99 -8.83
CA GLY A 98 -11.12 2.13 -9.56
C GLY A 98 -9.65 2.50 -9.34
N ASP A 99 -9.38 3.64 -8.71
CA ASP A 99 -8.01 4.17 -8.62
C ASP A 99 -7.18 3.53 -7.51
N LEU A 100 -7.80 3.03 -6.41
CA LEU A 100 -7.06 2.33 -5.35
C LEU A 100 -6.35 1.09 -5.87
N GLN A 101 -7.07 0.21 -6.56
CA GLN A 101 -6.49 -1.00 -7.17
C GLN A 101 -5.36 -0.64 -8.13
N LYS A 102 -5.56 0.40 -8.94
CA LYS A 102 -4.57 0.91 -9.90
C LYS A 102 -3.31 1.42 -9.19
N ILE A 103 -3.47 2.19 -8.10
CA ILE A 103 -2.34 2.72 -7.31
C ILE A 103 -1.55 1.60 -6.65
N VAL A 104 -2.23 0.63 -6.01
CA VAL A 104 -1.57 -0.53 -5.39
C VAL A 104 -0.81 -1.33 -6.44
N LEU A 105 -1.43 -1.64 -7.58
CA LEU A 105 -0.78 -2.36 -8.67
C LEU A 105 0.43 -1.60 -9.24
N LYS A 106 0.34 -0.27 -9.36
CA LYS A 106 1.46 0.57 -9.78
C LYS A 106 2.64 0.46 -8.81
N LYS A 107 2.39 0.60 -7.50
CA LYS A 107 3.42 0.48 -6.47
C LYS A 107 4.12 -0.89 -6.48
N VAL A 108 3.35 -1.96 -6.61
CA VAL A 108 3.90 -3.32 -6.71
C VAL A 108 4.73 -3.47 -7.99
N LEU A 109 4.24 -2.96 -9.11
CA LEU A 109 4.99 -2.99 -10.36
C LEU A 109 6.33 -2.24 -10.25
N GLU A 110 6.34 -1.03 -9.67
CA GLU A 110 7.57 -0.24 -9.44
C GLU A 110 8.60 -1.02 -8.61
N LYS A 111 8.17 -1.82 -7.64
CA LYS A 111 9.06 -2.69 -6.83
C LYS A 111 9.75 -3.77 -7.66
N TYR A 112 9.04 -4.32 -8.67
CA TYR A 112 9.58 -5.41 -9.49
C TYR A 112 10.35 -4.95 -10.72
N LEU A 113 10.16 -3.70 -11.17
CA LEU A 113 10.81 -3.18 -12.37
C LEU A 113 12.33 -3.41 -12.43
N PRO A 114 13.12 -3.29 -11.32
CA PRO A 114 14.55 -3.53 -11.36
C PRO A 114 14.93 -4.98 -11.71
N ASN A 115 14.03 -5.94 -11.50
CA ASN A 115 14.29 -7.37 -11.63
C ASN A 115 13.69 -7.99 -12.90
N VAL A 116 13.06 -7.19 -13.75
CA VAL A 116 12.27 -7.67 -14.90
C VAL A 116 13.12 -8.27 -16.03
N VAL A 117 14.43 -8.07 -16.05
CA VAL A 117 15.29 -8.56 -17.12
C VAL A 117 15.41 -10.09 -17.02
N GLY A 118 14.72 -10.81 -17.92
CA GLY A 118 14.72 -12.27 -17.99
C GLY A 118 13.47 -12.96 -17.44
N GLU A 119 12.52 -12.24 -16.86
CA GLU A 119 11.28 -12.81 -16.35
C GLU A 119 10.18 -12.89 -17.42
N ASN A 120 9.31 -13.90 -17.25
CA ASN A 120 8.11 -14.01 -18.08
C ASN A 120 7.08 -12.96 -17.65
N GLY A 121 6.70 -12.06 -18.55
CA GLY A 121 5.77 -10.95 -18.25
C GLY A 121 4.39 -11.41 -17.73
N TRP A 122 3.94 -12.63 -18.08
CA TRP A 122 2.70 -13.18 -17.54
C TRP A 122 2.86 -13.66 -16.09
N GLU A 123 3.99 -14.28 -15.76
CA GLU A 123 4.32 -14.64 -14.37
C GLU A 123 4.49 -13.37 -13.51
N LEU A 124 5.16 -12.35 -14.04
CA LEU A 124 5.26 -11.03 -13.40
C LEU A 124 3.86 -10.45 -13.11
N THR A 125 2.92 -10.56 -14.05
CA THR A 125 1.54 -10.09 -13.85
C THR A 125 0.88 -10.81 -12.67
N ARG A 126 0.98 -12.13 -12.61
CA ARG A 126 0.41 -12.93 -11.51
C ARG A 126 1.03 -12.55 -10.17
N GLN A 127 2.36 -12.38 -10.15
CA GLN A 127 3.07 -12.00 -8.94
C GLN A 127 2.64 -10.61 -8.45
N ILE A 128 2.48 -9.63 -9.35
CA ILE A 128 1.99 -8.29 -9.01
C ILE A 128 0.62 -8.35 -8.34
N TYR A 129 -0.33 -9.12 -8.90
CA TYR A 129 -1.66 -9.27 -8.32
C TYR A 129 -1.61 -9.99 -6.97
N SER A 130 -0.78 -11.01 -6.84
CA SER A 130 -0.56 -11.73 -5.59
C SER A 130 -0.01 -10.82 -4.49
N ASP A 131 1.03 -10.05 -4.79
CA ASP A 131 1.68 -9.14 -3.84
C ASP A 131 0.82 -7.92 -3.49
N ALA A 132 -0.08 -7.55 -4.40
CA ALA A 132 -1.08 -6.52 -4.17
C ALA A 132 -2.27 -7.04 -3.33
N TYR A 133 -2.33 -8.36 -3.08
CA TYR A 133 -3.47 -9.04 -2.44
C TYR A 133 -4.80 -8.79 -3.16
N ILE A 134 -4.75 -8.64 -4.49
CA ILE A 134 -5.92 -8.42 -5.32
C ILE A 134 -6.30 -9.73 -6.00
N THR A 135 -7.50 -10.22 -5.72
CA THR A 135 -8.08 -11.36 -6.44
C THR A 135 -8.70 -10.86 -7.73
N ALA A 136 -8.20 -11.34 -8.86
CA ALA A 136 -8.69 -10.97 -10.18
C ALA A 136 -8.86 -12.19 -11.07
N GLY A 137 -9.83 -12.12 -11.96
CA GLY A 137 -10.02 -13.15 -13.01
C GLY A 137 -8.97 -13.01 -14.13
N GLU A 138 -8.75 -14.11 -14.87
CA GLU A 138 -7.78 -14.14 -15.97
C GLU A 138 -7.99 -13.02 -16.98
N LYS A 139 -9.24 -12.65 -17.27
CA LYS A 139 -9.60 -11.58 -18.21
C LYS A 139 -9.10 -10.21 -17.73
N GLU A 140 -9.15 -9.97 -16.43
CA GLU A 140 -8.69 -8.72 -15.81
C GLU A 140 -7.17 -8.66 -15.81
N MET A 141 -6.51 -9.72 -15.37
CA MET A 141 -5.05 -9.85 -15.41
C MET A 141 -4.52 -9.71 -16.85
N ARG A 142 -5.22 -10.25 -17.85
CA ARG A 142 -4.86 -10.11 -19.26
C ARG A 142 -4.94 -8.66 -19.75
N ARG A 143 -5.96 -7.90 -19.33
CA ARG A 143 -6.06 -6.47 -19.66
C ARG A 143 -4.91 -5.67 -19.06
N PHE A 144 -4.56 -5.96 -17.78
CA PHE A 144 -3.42 -5.36 -17.11
C PHE A 144 -2.11 -5.67 -17.84
N TYR A 145 -1.88 -6.94 -18.16
CA TYR A 145 -0.71 -7.37 -18.93
C TYR A 145 -0.57 -6.61 -20.26
N GLU A 146 -1.62 -6.59 -21.08
CA GLU A 146 -1.60 -5.93 -22.39
C GLU A 146 -1.39 -4.41 -22.27
N LYS A 147 -1.99 -3.79 -21.28
CA LYS A 147 -1.91 -2.34 -21.11
C LYS A 147 -0.59 -1.87 -20.49
N TYR A 148 -0.07 -2.57 -19.50
CA TYR A 148 1.03 -2.09 -18.69
C TYR A 148 2.31 -2.92 -18.83
N ILE A 149 2.24 -4.23 -18.78
CA ILE A 149 3.44 -5.08 -18.81
C ILE A 149 4.02 -5.15 -20.22
N LYS A 150 3.19 -5.40 -21.21
CA LYS A 150 3.61 -5.51 -22.61
C LYS A 150 4.12 -4.20 -23.21
N THR A 151 3.78 -3.07 -22.59
CA THR A 151 4.19 -1.74 -23.02
C THR A 151 5.43 -1.22 -22.29
N LEU A 152 6.02 -1.99 -21.36
CA LEU A 152 7.26 -1.65 -20.69
C LEU A 152 8.39 -1.44 -21.69
N ARG A 153 9.20 -0.43 -21.46
CA ARG A 153 10.34 -0.09 -22.31
C ARG A 153 11.63 -0.03 -21.51
N LEU A 154 12.68 -0.63 -22.05
CA LEU A 154 14.01 -0.47 -21.52
C LEU A 154 14.54 0.92 -21.91
N LYS A 155 15.04 1.66 -20.96
CA LYS A 155 15.72 2.94 -21.15
C LYS A 155 17.11 2.90 -20.53
N ILE A 156 17.95 3.82 -20.95
CA ILE A 156 19.29 4.04 -20.37
C ILE A 156 19.25 5.40 -19.67
N GLY A 157 19.65 5.42 -18.40
CA GLY A 157 19.76 6.65 -17.61
C GLY A 157 21.03 7.42 -17.95
N ASP A 158 21.11 8.64 -17.45
CA ASP A 158 22.28 9.52 -17.64
C ASP A 158 23.55 8.92 -16.97
N ASP A 159 23.37 8.02 -16.00
CA ASP A 159 24.44 7.25 -15.35
C ASP A 159 24.86 6.00 -16.15
N GLY A 160 24.29 5.78 -17.34
CA GLY A 160 24.56 4.64 -18.20
C GLY A 160 23.90 3.33 -17.77
N ARG A 161 23.09 3.33 -16.72
CA ARG A 161 22.38 2.13 -16.27
C ARG A 161 21.09 1.90 -17.04
N PHE A 162 20.77 0.63 -17.24
CA PHE A 162 19.49 0.24 -17.79
C PHE A 162 18.40 0.33 -16.74
N TYR A 163 17.26 0.90 -17.11
CA TYR A 163 16.03 0.86 -16.31
C TYR A 163 14.82 0.59 -17.20
N VAL A 164 13.80 0.01 -16.60
CA VAL A 164 12.53 -0.25 -17.27
C VAL A 164 11.60 0.93 -16.98
N ALA A 165 11.05 1.53 -18.03
CA ALA A 165 10.10 2.62 -17.91
C ALA A 165 8.70 2.13 -18.29
N MET A 166 7.71 2.58 -17.52
CA MET A 166 6.30 2.46 -17.86
C MET A 166 5.85 3.66 -18.69
N ASN A 167 4.87 3.45 -19.54
CA ASN A 167 4.10 4.58 -20.05
C ASN A 167 3.24 5.16 -18.92
N ASP A 168 2.92 6.45 -19.00
CA ASP A 168 2.12 7.11 -17.97
C ASP A 168 0.78 6.38 -17.76
N TRP A 169 0.38 6.33 -16.50
CA TRP A 169 -0.89 5.71 -16.10
C TRP A 169 -2.02 6.71 -16.37
N GLU A 170 -2.59 6.63 -17.55
CA GLU A 170 -3.84 7.33 -17.91
C GLU A 170 -5.07 6.55 -17.44
#